data_22f79baab1a677e37227d1a19e2c089c
#
_entry.id   22f79baab1a677e37227d1a19e2c089c
#
_cell.length_a   1.000
_cell.length_b   1.000
_cell.length_c   1.000
_cell.angle_alpha   90.00
_cell.angle_beta   90.00
_cell.angle_gamma   90.00
#
_symmetry.space_group_name_H-M   'P 1'
#
loop_
_entity.id
_entity.type
_entity.pdbx_description
1 polymer ?
#
loop_
_entity_poly.entity_id
_entity_poly.type
_entity_poly.pdbx_seq_one_letter_code
_entity_poly.pdbx_strand_id
1 'polypeptide(L)' 'MIKIYTTSWCPYCNNAKRLLKEKSIEYEEINIEEKGISREELTEITGGRSVPQIVIDDKAIGGYDNLVALDQEGKL' A
#
# COMPACT_ATOMS: atom_id res chain seq x y z
N MET A 1 -6.29 10.85 0.90
CA MET A 1 -6.13 9.77 1.89
C MET A 1 -5.35 8.60 1.29
N ILE A 2 -4.35 8.14 1.99
CA ILE A 2 -3.55 7.00 1.53
C ILE A 2 -4.01 5.74 2.26
N LYS A 3 -4.26 4.68 1.49
CA LYS A 3 -4.56 3.35 2.04
C LYS A 3 -3.48 2.39 1.60
N ILE A 4 -3.07 1.52 2.52
CA ILE A 4 -2.08 0.50 2.21
C ILE A 4 -2.64 -0.87 2.60
N TYR A 5 -2.74 -1.76 1.61
CA TYR A 5 -3.22 -3.12 1.82
C TYR A 5 -2.02 -4.02 2.11
N THR A 6 -2.07 -4.71 3.24
CA THR A 6 -0.94 -5.47 3.76
C THR A 6 -1.35 -6.89 4.17
N THR A 7 -0.35 -7.70 4.52
CA THR A 7 -0.55 -8.96 5.22
C THR A 7 0.24 -8.94 6.53
N SER A 8 0.01 -9.94 7.39
CA SER A 8 0.66 -9.99 8.70
C SER A 8 2.16 -10.17 8.62
N TRP A 9 2.67 -10.82 7.57
CA TRP A 9 4.11 -10.97 7.35
C TRP A 9 4.45 -10.49 5.96
N CYS A 10 5.02 -9.29 5.87
CA CYS A 10 5.32 -8.68 4.60
C CYS A 10 6.42 -7.63 4.78
N PRO A 11 7.68 -7.97 4.46
CA PRO A 11 8.78 -7.01 4.59
C PRO A 11 8.59 -5.74 3.77
N TYR A 12 8.09 -5.88 2.54
CA TYR A 12 7.85 -4.71 1.67
C TYR A 12 6.72 -3.84 2.20
N CYS A 13 5.71 -4.45 2.84
CA CYS A 13 4.66 -3.68 3.51
C CYS A 13 5.24 -2.84 4.64
N ASN A 14 6.14 -3.43 5.42
CA ASN A 14 6.80 -2.73 6.51
C ASN A 14 7.67 -1.59 5.98
N ASN A 15 8.36 -1.80 4.87
CA ASN A 15 9.17 -0.76 4.24
C ASN A 15 8.29 0.40 3.74
N ALA A 16 7.15 0.10 3.15
CA ALA A 16 6.22 1.12 2.68
C ALA A 16 5.67 1.94 3.86
N LYS A 17 5.28 1.26 4.94
CA LYS A 17 4.78 1.95 6.13
C LYS A 17 5.87 2.83 6.75
N ARG A 18 7.10 2.35 6.78
CA ARG A 18 8.22 3.13 7.31
C ARG A 18 8.44 4.39 6.50
N LEU A 19 8.41 4.28 5.17
CA LEU A 19 8.59 5.43 4.30
C LEU A 19 7.53 6.50 4.56
N LEU A 20 6.28 6.10 4.68
CA LEU A 20 5.20 7.04 4.96
C LEU A 20 5.36 7.71 6.32
N LYS A 21 5.78 6.93 7.34
CA LYS A 21 6.03 7.48 8.67
C LYS A 21 7.19 8.48 8.68
N GLU A 22 8.27 8.17 7.99
CA GLU A 22 9.43 9.05 7.91
C GLU A 22 9.08 10.38 7.25
N LYS A 23 8.12 10.37 6.35
CA LYS A 23 7.64 11.57 5.68
C LYS A 23 6.50 12.26 6.41
N SER A 24 6.11 11.75 7.57
CA SER A 24 5.00 12.26 8.37
C SER A 24 3.69 12.28 7.59
N ILE A 25 3.50 11.27 6.73
CA ILE A 25 2.29 11.13 5.92
C ILE A 25 1.35 10.14 6.61
N GLU A 26 0.13 10.57 6.85
CA GLU A 26 -0.89 9.71 7.44
C GLU A 26 -1.40 8.71 6.41
N TYR A 27 -1.68 7.49 6.86
CA TYR A 27 -2.21 6.44 6.01
C TYR A 27 -3.10 5.50 6.82
N GLU A 28 -3.97 4.80 6.12
CA GLU A 28 -4.81 3.76 6.71
C GLU A 28 -4.25 2.40 6.29
N GLU A 29 -3.90 1.55 7.25
CA GLU A 29 -3.44 0.20 6.97
C GLU A 29 -4.64 -0.75 6.96
N ILE A 30 -4.75 -1.54 5.89
CA ILE A 30 -5.80 -2.55 5.76
C ILE A 30 -5.11 -3.89 5.62
N ASN A 31 -5.04 -4.66 6.71
CA ASN A 31 -4.49 -6.01 6.68
C ASN A 31 -5.54 -6.93 6.08
N ILE A 32 -5.28 -7.44 4.88
CA ILE A 32 -6.29 -8.22 4.15
C ILE A 32 -6.62 -9.53 4.84
N GLU A 33 -5.68 -10.10 5.59
CA GLU A 33 -5.93 -11.33 6.33
C GLU A 33 -6.89 -11.08 7.49
N GLU A 34 -6.69 -9.98 8.22
CA GLU A 34 -7.56 -9.62 9.34
C GLU A 34 -8.95 -9.21 8.87
N LYS A 35 -9.05 -8.62 7.69
CA LYS A 35 -10.33 -8.17 7.15
C LYS A 35 -11.04 -9.23 6.33
N GLY A 36 -10.41 -10.39 6.12
CA GLY A 36 -11.01 -11.44 5.31
C GLY A 36 -11.08 -11.11 3.83
N ILE A 37 -10.19 -10.26 3.34
CA ILE A 37 -10.14 -9.91 1.92
C ILE A 37 -9.25 -10.91 1.20
N SER A 38 -9.81 -11.56 0.17
CA SER A 38 -9.04 -12.51 -0.63
C SER A 38 -8.14 -11.79 -1.62
N ARG A 39 -7.16 -12.52 -2.19
CA ARG A 39 -6.31 -11.96 -3.23
C ARG A 39 -7.11 -11.56 -4.47
N GLU A 40 -8.19 -12.28 -4.74
CA GLU A 40 -9.08 -11.96 -5.86
C GLU A 40 -9.79 -10.63 -5.59
N GLU A 41 -10.28 -10.43 -4.38
CA GLU A 41 -10.90 -9.17 -3.99
C GLU A 41 -9.89 -8.02 -4.02
N LEU A 42 -8.66 -8.28 -3.57
CA LEU A 42 -7.59 -7.29 -3.63
C LEU A 42 -7.33 -6.87 -5.07
N THR A 43 -7.31 -7.82 -6.00
CA THR A 43 -7.12 -7.55 -7.42
C THR A 43 -8.25 -6.67 -7.97
N GLU A 44 -9.48 -6.92 -7.54
CA GLU A 44 -10.62 -6.11 -7.96
C GLU A 44 -10.50 -4.67 -7.45
N ILE A 45 -9.98 -4.50 -6.23
CA ILE A 45 -9.84 -3.17 -5.62
C ILE A 45 -8.67 -2.41 -6.21
N THR A 46 -7.53 -3.08 -6.40
CA THR A 46 -6.26 -2.40 -6.70
C THR A 46 -5.66 -2.74 -8.06
N GLY A 47 -6.14 -3.80 -8.69
CA GLY A 47 -5.56 -4.28 -9.95
C GLY A 47 -4.35 -5.18 -9.77
N GLY A 48 -3.92 -5.48 -8.53
CA GLY A 48 -2.77 -6.33 -8.26
C GLY A 48 -3.05 -7.33 -7.15
N ARG A 49 -2.35 -8.47 -7.20
CA ARG A 49 -2.54 -9.56 -6.24
C ARG A 49 -1.51 -9.54 -5.12
N SER A 50 -0.39 -8.85 -5.32
CA SER A 50 0.69 -8.80 -4.34
C SER A 50 0.43 -7.74 -3.29
N VAL A 51 1.12 -7.86 -2.17
CA VAL A 51 1.12 -6.83 -1.13
C VAL A 51 2.56 -6.30 -1.00
N PRO A 52 2.74 -5.02 -0.66
CA PRO A 52 1.70 -4.05 -0.39
C PRO A 52 1.02 -3.55 -1.66
N GLN A 53 -0.23 -3.11 -1.53
CA GLN A 53 -0.90 -2.36 -2.59
C GLN A 53 -1.26 -1.01 -2.01
N ILE A 54 -0.86 0.06 -2.67
CA ILE A 54 -1.05 1.42 -2.18
C ILE A 54 -2.09 2.13 -3.04
N VAL A 55 -3.05 2.77 -2.37
CA VAL A 55 -4.12 3.53 -3.02
C VAL A 55 -4.05 4.96 -2.50
N ILE A 56 -3.91 5.93 -3.39
CA ILE A 56 -3.85 7.35 -3.03
C ILE A 56 -5.03 8.05 -3.69
N ASP A 57 -5.91 8.64 -2.87
CA ASP A 57 -7.10 9.37 -3.34
C ASP A 57 -7.89 8.52 -4.35
N ASP A 58 -8.16 7.28 -3.99
CA ASP A 58 -8.91 6.29 -4.77
C ASP A 58 -8.22 5.82 -6.05
N LYS A 59 -6.92 6.13 -6.21
CA LYS A 59 -6.12 5.62 -7.31
C LYS A 59 -5.13 4.60 -6.82
N ALA A 60 -5.20 3.38 -7.35
CA ALA A 60 -4.22 2.35 -7.06
C ALA A 60 -2.92 2.68 -7.79
N ILE A 61 -1.84 2.87 -7.05
CA ILE A 61 -0.54 3.24 -7.65
C ILE A 61 0.41 2.05 -7.77
N GLY A 62 0.08 0.92 -7.15
CA GLY A 62 0.89 -0.28 -7.20
C GLY A 62 1.52 -0.62 -5.87
N GLY A 63 2.72 -1.18 -5.89
CA GLY A 63 3.40 -1.66 -4.70
C GLY A 63 4.46 -0.70 -4.16
N TYR A 64 5.37 -1.26 -3.37
CA TYR A 64 6.41 -0.48 -2.71
C TYR A 64 7.30 0.26 -3.72
N ASP A 65 7.69 -0.40 -4.81
CA ASP A 65 8.55 0.25 -5.81
C ASP A 65 7.88 1.47 -6.42
N ASN A 66 6.59 1.39 -6.66
CA ASN A 66 5.82 2.51 -7.19
C ASN A 66 5.75 3.66 -6.18
N LEU A 67 5.62 3.33 -4.90
CA LEU A 67 5.61 4.34 -3.85
C LEU A 67 6.96 5.06 -3.76
N VAL A 68 8.06 4.31 -3.85
CA VAL A 68 9.41 4.87 -3.86
C VAL A 68 9.60 5.80 -5.06
N ALA A 69 9.13 5.39 -6.23
CA ALA A 69 9.21 6.22 -7.43
C ALA A 69 8.50 7.55 -7.25
N LEU A 70 7.30 7.53 -6.66
CA LEU A 70 6.55 8.75 -6.37
C LEU A 70 7.32 9.67 -5.41
N ASP A 71 7.94 9.08 -4.39
CA ASP A 71 8.74 9.83 -3.44
C ASP A 71 9.94 10.49 -4.13
N GLN A 72 10.63 9.75 -4.99
CA GLN A 72 11.79 10.27 -5.72
C GLN A 72 11.40 11.37 -6.70
N GLU A 73 10.18 11.34 -7.22
CA GLU A 73 9.66 12.37 -8.11
C GLU A 73 9.13 13.59 -7.35
N GLY A 74 9.14 13.52 -6.02
CA GLY A 74 8.63 14.61 -5.20
C GLY A 74 7.11 14.74 -5.20
N LYS A 75 6.41 13.63 -5.47
CA LYS A 75 4.94 13.63 -5.55
C LYS A 75 4.26 13.12 -4.28
N LEU A 76 5.03 12.75 -3.27
CA LEU A 76 4.49 12.37 -1.96
C LEU A 76 4.47 13.55 -1.01
#